data_d42e7f5d6eb00763de8c954894325090
#
_entry.id   d42e7f5d6eb00763de8c954894325090
#
_cell.length_a   1.000
_cell.length_b   1.000
_cell.length_c   1.000
_cell.angle_alpha   90.00
_cell.angle_beta   90.00
_cell.angle_gamma   90.00
#
_symmetry.space_group_name_H-M   'P 1'
#
loop_
_entity.id
_entity.type
_entity.pdbx_description
1 polymer ?
#
loop_
_entity_poly.entity_id
_entity_poly.type
_entity_poly.pdbx_seq_one_letter_code
_entity_poly.pdbx_strand_id
1 'polypeptide(L)'
;LDVGRRMSSLLPDPADASSEWTSTIEAAGCEDSFATTFGVPTGANVIEHLVRDPRNPSSIFACLATVRQNARAVRTALSQDVWDAVNSMWIESQGWTDDDFTVEGLPRVLDWVKERSQRFGGALTNTMLRRDAYWWARLGTFLERAENSARIVDVKYHVLLPRGTSDVGGHLDYYQWGAVLGAVSAFRAYHWVYRDRLEPSRVAELMILRPELPRSLLSCASQVTYYLNRIADGGVGDAGGEHDDDNDISTTVARHPSREAPPRSFEPVAQVGRGTDLANQTRVVSPSLNSARSIEQALRSTTIEEIFSTGLHEFLTDFVNSMNELGNDVRREYFLG
;
A
#
# COMPACT_ATOMS: atom_id res chain seq x y z
N LEU A 1 12.42 6.60 2.58
CA LEU A 1 13.79 6.77 2.05
C LEU A 1 13.90 7.86 0.97
N ASP A 2 13.10 7.83 -0.10
CA ASP A 2 13.22 8.85 -1.17
C ASP A 2 12.88 10.26 -0.68
N VAL A 3 11.87 10.41 0.16
CA VAL A 3 11.52 11.68 0.80
C VAL A 3 12.68 12.18 1.66
N GLY A 4 13.19 11.36 2.59
CA GLY A 4 14.30 11.72 3.47
C GLY A 4 15.55 12.12 2.69
N ARG A 5 15.93 11.35 1.67
CA ARG A 5 17.06 11.66 0.79
C ARG A 5 16.89 13.01 0.06
N ARG A 6 15.74 13.28 -0.50
CA ARG A 6 15.46 14.54 -1.21
C ARG A 6 15.50 15.73 -0.27
N MET A 7 14.94 15.57 0.92
CA MET A 7 14.91 16.62 1.94
C MET A 7 16.29 16.90 2.48
N SER A 8 17.05 15.86 2.87
CA SER A 8 18.43 16.03 3.37
C SER A 8 19.36 16.70 2.36
N SER A 9 19.13 16.49 1.04
CA SER A 9 19.93 17.14 -0.01
C SER A 9 19.63 18.63 -0.20
N LEU A 10 18.52 19.13 0.33
CA LEU A 10 18.13 20.53 0.24
C LEU A 10 18.60 21.37 1.45
N LEU A 11 19.06 20.73 2.51
CA LEU A 11 19.45 21.37 3.75
C LEU A 11 20.96 21.64 3.75
N PRO A 12 21.39 22.90 3.99
CA PRO A 12 22.79 23.26 3.97
C PRO A 12 23.54 22.83 5.24
N ASP A 13 22.84 22.57 6.35
CA ASP A 13 23.45 22.19 7.65
C ASP A 13 23.40 20.68 7.85
N PRO A 14 24.56 20.01 8.15
CA PRO A 14 24.58 18.59 8.49
C PRO A 14 23.71 18.20 9.69
N ALA A 15 23.50 19.10 10.65
CA ALA A 15 22.62 18.86 11.79
C ALA A 15 21.15 18.77 11.38
N ASP A 16 20.73 19.62 10.45
CA ASP A 16 19.37 19.57 9.87
C ASP A 16 19.19 18.32 9.00
N ALA A 17 20.21 17.94 8.22
CA ALA A 17 20.21 16.70 7.46
C ALA A 17 20.06 15.44 8.35
N SER A 18 20.67 15.44 9.56
CA SER A 18 20.49 14.37 10.54
C SER A 18 19.04 14.30 11.04
N SER A 19 18.37 15.43 11.20
CA SER A 19 16.94 15.50 11.56
C SER A 19 16.05 14.82 10.52
N GLU A 20 16.35 15.00 9.22
CA GLU A 20 15.59 14.37 8.13
C GLU A 20 15.75 12.84 8.09
N TRP A 21 16.94 12.34 8.41
CA TRP A 21 17.17 10.90 8.52
C TRP A 21 16.51 10.31 9.76
N THR A 22 16.45 11.03 10.89
CA THR A 22 15.67 10.64 12.06
C THR A 22 14.20 10.48 11.71
N SER A 23 13.63 11.47 11.06
CA SER A 23 12.24 11.43 10.62
C SER A 23 11.96 10.33 9.59
N THR A 24 12.96 9.95 8.79
CA THR A 24 12.83 8.80 7.88
C THR A 24 12.67 7.48 8.65
N ILE A 25 13.38 7.32 9.77
CA ILE A 25 13.27 6.17 10.66
C ILE A 25 11.91 6.16 11.38
N GLU A 26 11.48 7.30 11.91
CA GLU A 26 10.16 7.49 12.53
C GLU A 26 9.03 7.13 11.57
N ALA A 27 9.10 7.66 10.36
CA ALA A 27 8.13 7.32 9.30
C ALA A 27 8.10 5.83 8.92
N ALA A 28 9.24 5.17 9.05
CA ALA A 28 9.33 3.74 8.80
C ALA A 28 8.85 2.89 10.00
N GLY A 29 8.65 3.50 11.18
CA GLY A 29 8.23 2.83 12.41
C GLY A 29 9.26 1.82 12.92
N CYS A 30 10.54 2.14 12.79
CA CYS A 30 11.63 1.25 13.18
C CYS A 30 12.67 1.91 14.10
N GLU A 31 12.24 2.88 14.89
CA GLU A 31 13.09 3.65 15.82
C GLU A 31 13.80 2.75 16.82
N ASP A 32 13.06 1.87 17.48
CA ASP A 32 13.60 0.97 18.51
C ASP A 32 14.64 0.01 17.93
N SER A 33 14.34 -0.59 16.78
CA SER A 33 15.25 -1.52 16.11
C SER A 33 16.50 -0.81 15.59
N PHE A 34 16.35 0.41 15.09
CA PHE A 34 17.44 1.24 14.64
C PHE A 34 18.33 1.69 15.81
N ALA A 35 17.75 2.25 16.88
CA ALA A 35 18.48 2.73 18.06
C ALA A 35 19.29 1.60 18.71
N THR A 36 18.78 0.39 18.74
CA THR A 36 19.48 -0.78 19.27
C THR A 36 20.75 -1.11 18.47
N THR A 37 20.79 -0.75 17.17
CA THR A 37 21.83 -1.20 16.24
C THR A 37 22.84 -0.10 15.89
N PHE A 38 22.39 1.15 15.66
CA PHE A 38 23.18 2.17 14.97
C PHE A 38 23.40 3.47 15.75
N GLY A 39 22.62 3.81 16.73
CA GLY A 39 22.73 5.08 17.44
C GLY A 39 22.24 6.29 16.61
N VAL A 40 23.13 7.26 16.31
CA VAL A 40 22.72 8.51 15.61
C VAL A 40 22.43 8.24 14.14
N PRO A 41 21.25 8.65 13.61
CA PRO A 41 20.89 8.48 12.21
C PRO A 41 21.80 9.30 11.28
N THR A 42 22.33 8.61 10.27
CA THR A 42 23.07 9.17 9.13
C THR A 42 22.55 8.54 7.86
N GLY A 43 22.73 9.17 6.69
CA GLY A 43 22.30 8.58 5.42
C GLY A 43 22.77 7.14 5.23
N ALA A 44 24.03 6.86 5.56
CA ALA A 44 24.62 5.53 5.39
C ALA A 44 23.96 4.47 6.28
N ASN A 45 23.81 4.71 7.59
CA ASN A 45 23.26 3.71 8.50
C ASN A 45 21.73 3.56 8.37
N VAL A 46 21.01 4.62 7.98
CA VAL A 46 19.58 4.56 7.69
C VAL A 46 19.32 3.76 6.41
N ILE A 47 20.13 3.97 5.37
CA ILE A 47 20.06 3.15 4.13
C ILE A 47 20.37 1.68 4.47
N GLU A 48 21.42 1.41 5.21
CA GLU A 48 21.78 0.06 5.63
C GLU A 48 20.60 -0.61 6.35
N HIS A 49 20.03 0.05 7.36
CA HIS A 49 18.93 -0.49 8.17
C HIS A 49 17.66 -0.75 7.36
N LEU A 50 17.27 0.20 6.50
CA LEU A 50 16.00 0.10 5.76
C LEU A 50 16.11 -0.71 4.45
N VAL A 51 17.32 -0.91 3.94
CA VAL A 51 17.52 -1.64 2.68
C VAL A 51 18.04 -3.04 2.92
N ARG A 52 19.14 -3.20 3.67
CA ARG A 52 19.91 -4.45 3.72
C ARG A 52 19.83 -5.22 5.04
N ASP A 53 19.64 -4.54 6.18
CA ASP A 53 19.75 -5.16 7.50
C ASP A 53 18.76 -6.33 7.66
N PRO A 54 19.23 -7.59 7.77
CA PRO A 54 18.35 -8.74 7.93
C PRO A 54 17.66 -8.79 9.30
N ARG A 55 18.14 -8.01 10.28
CA ARG A 55 17.53 -7.88 11.61
C ARG A 55 16.29 -7.00 11.58
N ASN A 56 16.19 -6.12 10.59
CA ASN A 56 14.99 -5.35 10.32
C ASN A 56 14.08 -6.15 9.36
N PRO A 57 12.97 -6.75 9.84
CA PRO A 57 12.07 -7.54 8.99
C PRO A 57 11.39 -6.70 7.91
N SER A 58 11.35 -5.37 8.09
CA SER A 58 10.81 -4.40 7.13
C SER A 58 11.86 -3.88 6.14
N SER A 59 13.13 -4.32 6.22
CA SER A 59 14.12 -3.96 5.22
C SER A 59 13.76 -4.53 3.84
N ILE A 60 14.17 -3.84 2.78
CA ILE A 60 13.87 -4.27 1.40
C ILE A 60 14.33 -5.72 1.16
N PHE A 61 15.56 -6.07 1.60
CA PHE A 61 16.09 -7.42 1.42
C PHE A 61 15.35 -8.47 2.23
N ALA A 62 14.99 -8.18 3.49
CA ALA A 62 14.20 -9.10 4.31
C ALA A 62 12.81 -9.32 3.69
N CYS A 63 12.16 -8.27 3.19
CA CYS A 63 10.90 -8.40 2.48
C CYS A 63 11.03 -9.23 1.21
N LEU A 64 12.07 -9.03 0.39
CA LEU A 64 12.32 -9.83 -0.84
C LEU A 64 12.53 -11.31 -0.50
N ALA A 65 13.30 -11.60 0.53
CA ALA A 65 13.53 -12.98 1.01
C ALA A 65 12.22 -13.64 1.46
N THR A 66 11.43 -12.92 2.26
CA THR A 66 10.14 -13.39 2.79
C THR A 66 9.12 -13.62 1.68
N VAL A 67 8.98 -12.68 0.74
CA VAL A 67 8.09 -12.82 -0.42
C VAL A 67 8.46 -14.07 -1.24
N ARG A 68 9.76 -14.28 -1.50
CA ARG A 68 10.21 -15.46 -2.23
C ARG A 68 9.93 -16.74 -1.46
N GLN A 69 10.19 -16.77 -0.16
CA GLN A 69 9.92 -17.92 0.69
C GLN A 69 8.42 -18.27 0.69
N ASN A 70 7.56 -17.28 0.89
CA ASN A 70 6.10 -17.44 0.86
C ASN A 70 5.62 -17.91 -0.52
N ALA A 71 6.10 -17.31 -1.61
CA ALA A 71 5.75 -17.75 -2.97
C ALA A 71 6.17 -19.20 -3.26
N ARG A 72 7.29 -19.66 -2.72
CA ARG A 72 7.71 -21.08 -2.82
C ARG A 72 6.76 -22.01 -2.08
N ALA A 73 6.32 -21.63 -0.88
CA ALA A 73 5.41 -22.43 -0.07
C ALA A 73 4.05 -22.65 -0.75
N VAL A 74 3.56 -21.64 -1.48
CA VAL A 74 2.26 -21.68 -2.17
C VAL A 74 2.40 -21.76 -3.71
N ARG A 75 3.51 -22.30 -4.21
CA ARG A 75 3.87 -22.29 -5.64
C ARG A 75 2.75 -22.79 -6.57
N THR A 76 2.00 -23.80 -6.15
CA THR A 76 0.91 -24.41 -6.92
C THR A 76 -0.33 -23.53 -7.00
N ALA A 77 -0.49 -22.54 -6.13
CA ALA A 77 -1.59 -21.57 -6.14
C ALA A 77 -1.26 -20.32 -6.95
N LEU A 78 -0.01 -20.14 -7.40
CA LEU A 78 0.44 -18.98 -8.17
C LEU A 78 0.48 -19.28 -9.67
N SER A 79 0.18 -18.28 -10.48
CA SER A 79 0.46 -18.32 -11.91
C SER A 79 1.97 -18.34 -12.17
N GLN A 80 2.36 -18.78 -13.37
CA GLN A 80 3.79 -18.78 -13.76
C GLN A 80 4.36 -17.37 -13.73
N ASP A 81 3.63 -16.38 -14.25
CA ASP A 81 4.07 -14.99 -14.33
C ASP A 81 4.31 -14.36 -12.96
N VAL A 82 3.44 -14.65 -11.98
CA VAL A 82 3.63 -14.19 -10.58
C VAL A 82 4.88 -14.80 -9.97
N TRP A 83 5.08 -16.11 -10.16
CA TRP A 83 6.29 -16.78 -9.70
C TRP A 83 7.55 -16.18 -10.33
N ASP A 84 7.55 -16.01 -11.65
CA ASP A 84 8.69 -15.49 -12.38
C ASP A 84 9.01 -14.03 -11.97
N ALA A 85 7.99 -13.21 -11.72
CA ALA A 85 8.16 -11.87 -11.18
C ALA A 85 8.86 -11.88 -9.82
N VAL A 86 8.43 -12.74 -8.88
CA VAL A 86 9.02 -12.85 -7.55
C VAL A 86 10.44 -13.43 -7.62
N ASN A 87 10.64 -14.51 -8.38
CA ASN A 87 11.93 -15.20 -8.43
C ASN A 87 13.00 -14.37 -9.16
N SER A 88 12.65 -13.67 -10.26
CA SER A 88 13.58 -12.80 -10.95
C SER A 88 13.99 -11.61 -10.09
N MET A 89 13.04 -11.02 -9.36
CA MET A 89 13.31 -9.92 -8.41
C MET A 89 14.36 -10.35 -7.35
N TRP A 90 14.21 -11.54 -6.79
CA TRP A 90 15.20 -12.07 -5.85
C TRP A 90 16.57 -12.31 -6.49
N ILE A 91 16.62 -12.93 -7.68
CA ILE A 91 17.89 -13.23 -8.36
C ILE A 91 18.62 -11.93 -8.69
N GLU A 92 17.92 -10.96 -9.23
CA GLU A 92 18.50 -9.66 -9.59
C GLU A 92 19.03 -8.90 -8.37
N SER A 93 18.33 -8.96 -7.22
CA SER A 93 18.77 -8.29 -6.01
C SER A 93 20.11 -8.82 -5.46
N GLN A 94 20.48 -10.05 -5.79
CA GLN A 94 21.75 -10.64 -5.36
C GLN A 94 22.96 -10.06 -6.12
N GLY A 95 22.73 -9.32 -7.22
CA GLY A 95 23.77 -8.69 -8.00
C GLY A 95 24.17 -7.29 -7.53
N TRP A 96 23.53 -6.75 -6.50
CA TRP A 96 23.83 -5.42 -5.98
C TRP A 96 25.13 -5.39 -5.19
N THR A 97 25.84 -4.27 -5.29
CA THR A 97 27.13 -4.02 -4.65
C THR A 97 27.01 -2.93 -3.59
N ASP A 98 28.05 -2.73 -2.78
CA ASP A 98 28.06 -1.68 -1.75
C ASP A 98 27.88 -0.27 -2.32
N ASP A 99 28.31 -0.02 -3.55
CA ASP A 99 28.11 1.25 -4.25
C ASP A 99 26.63 1.59 -4.49
N ASP A 100 25.78 0.56 -4.61
CA ASP A 100 24.34 0.73 -4.76
C ASP A 100 23.65 1.24 -3.50
N PHE A 101 24.25 1.03 -2.34
CA PHE A 101 23.69 1.35 -1.02
C PHE A 101 24.26 2.65 -0.43
N THR A 102 24.87 3.46 -1.26
CA THR A 102 25.25 4.84 -0.91
C THR A 102 24.06 5.81 -1.10
N VAL A 103 24.17 7.02 -0.57
CA VAL A 103 23.15 8.07 -0.79
C VAL A 103 23.00 8.36 -2.29
N GLU A 104 24.08 8.31 -3.04
CA GLU A 104 24.14 8.52 -4.49
C GLU A 104 23.58 7.33 -5.28
N GLY A 105 23.83 6.11 -4.83
CA GLY A 105 23.37 4.87 -5.47
C GLY A 105 21.90 4.54 -5.19
N LEU A 106 21.37 4.99 -4.05
CA LEU A 106 20.03 4.67 -3.56
C LEU A 106 18.90 4.92 -4.59
N PRO A 107 18.88 6.01 -5.39
CA PRO A 107 17.83 6.22 -6.38
C PRO A 107 17.67 5.05 -7.36
N ARG A 108 18.77 4.45 -7.81
CA ARG A 108 18.75 3.29 -8.71
C ARG A 108 18.06 2.07 -8.05
N VAL A 109 18.37 1.83 -6.78
CA VAL A 109 17.74 0.75 -6.01
C VAL A 109 16.24 0.99 -5.85
N LEU A 110 15.84 2.21 -5.47
CA LEU A 110 14.43 2.56 -5.27
C LEU A 110 13.62 2.50 -6.58
N ASP A 111 14.17 2.96 -7.68
CA ASP A 111 13.52 2.88 -9.00
C ASP A 111 13.37 1.42 -9.44
N TRP A 112 14.38 0.59 -9.22
CA TRP A 112 14.30 -0.84 -9.48
C TRP A 112 13.22 -1.51 -8.62
N VAL A 113 13.17 -1.24 -7.30
CA VAL A 113 12.11 -1.78 -6.41
C VAL A 113 10.74 -1.39 -6.91
N LYS A 114 10.55 -0.14 -7.29
CA LYS A 114 9.29 0.37 -7.84
C LYS A 114 8.89 -0.37 -9.12
N GLU A 115 9.80 -0.53 -10.06
CA GLU A 115 9.57 -1.24 -11.32
C GLU A 115 9.20 -2.70 -11.08
N ARG A 116 9.93 -3.40 -10.19
CA ARG A 116 9.66 -4.81 -9.88
C ARG A 116 8.34 -4.99 -9.14
N SER A 117 7.99 -4.07 -8.24
CA SER A 117 6.69 -4.07 -7.57
C SER A 117 5.54 -3.88 -8.55
N GLN A 118 5.70 -3.00 -9.55
CA GLN A 118 4.70 -2.80 -10.61
C GLN A 118 4.55 -4.05 -11.49
N ARG A 119 5.67 -4.70 -11.86
CA ARG A 119 5.65 -5.95 -12.61
C ARG A 119 4.94 -7.06 -11.84
N PHE A 120 5.23 -7.21 -10.55
CA PHE A 120 4.54 -8.17 -9.69
C PHE A 120 3.04 -7.88 -9.62
N GLY A 121 2.65 -6.62 -9.37
CA GLY A 121 1.24 -6.20 -9.32
C GLY A 121 0.50 -6.47 -10.63
N GLY A 122 1.13 -6.17 -11.78
CA GLY A 122 0.58 -6.46 -13.10
C GLY A 122 0.41 -7.96 -13.34
N ALA A 123 1.42 -8.77 -13.02
CA ALA A 123 1.31 -10.24 -13.12
C ALA A 123 0.18 -10.78 -12.23
N LEU A 124 0.12 -10.32 -10.97
CA LEU A 124 -0.94 -10.73 -10.03
C LEU A 124 -2.33 -10.42 -10.58
N THR A 125 -2.53 -9.20 -11.08
CA THR A 125 -3.83 -8.73 -11.56
C THR A 125 -4.25 -9.41 -12.86
N ASN A 126 -3.32 -9.64 -13.79
CA ASN A 126 -3.66 -10.10 -15.14
C ASN A 126 -3.64 -11.63 -15.30
N THR A 127 -3.01 -12.38 -14.41
CA THR A 127 -2.79 -13.82 -14.62
C THR A 127 -3.31 -14.72 -13.50
N MET A 128 -3.65 -14.17 -12.32
CA MET A 128 -4.22 -14.97 -11.24
C MET A 128 -5.73 -15.13 -11.38
N LEU A 129 -6.21 -16.33 -11.08
CA LEU A 129 -7.67 -16.55 -10.91
C LEU A 129 -8.16 -15.72 -9.70
N ARG A 130 -9.34 -15.10 -9.87
CA ARG A 130 -10.02 -14.32 -8.80
C ARG A 130 -10.58 -15.26 -7.72
N ARG A 131 -9.70 -15.92 -6.95
CA ARG A 131 -9.98 -16.86 -5.87
C ARG A 131 -9.11 -16.57 -4.67
N ASP A 132 -9.14 -17.42 -3.65
CA ASP A 132 -8.51 -17.23 -2.35
C ASP A 132 -7.08 -16.68 -2.42
N ALA A 133 -6.18 -17.30 -3.19
CA ALA A 133 -4.80 -16.84 -3.28
C ALA A 133 -4.69 -15.39 -3.79
N TYR A 134 -5.53 -15.00 -4.75
CA TYR A 134 -5.59 -13.63 -5.24
C TYR A 134 -6.15 -12.68 -4.18
N TRP A 135 -7.28 -13.05 -3.55
CA TRP A 135 -7.92 -12.20 -2.55
C TRP A 135 -7.00 -11.92 -1.36
N TRP A 136 -6.31 -12.94 -0.85
CA TRP A 136 -5.34 -12.79 0.22
C TRP A 136 -4.15 -11.90 -0.16
N ALA A 137 -3.60 -12.07 -1.36
CA ALA A 137 -2.51 -11.22 -1.84
C ALA A 137 -2.93 -9.75 -1.98
N ARG A 138 -4.13 -9.51 -2.47
CA ARG A 138 -4.69 -8.15 -2.60
C ARG A 138 -5.01 -7.55 -1.23
N LEU A 139 -5.61 -8.32 -0.33
CA LEU A 139 -5.87 -7.87 1.04
C LEU A 139 -4.58 -7.37 1.71
N GLY A 140 -3.52 -8.18 1.71
CA GLY A 140 -2.23 -7.77 2.27
C GLY A 140 -1.67 -6.53 1.59
N THR A 141 -1.81 -6.41 0.26
CA THR A 141 -1.37 -5.22 -0.48
C THR A 141 -2.06 -3.94 0.02
N PHE A 142 -3.36 -3.98 0.31
CA PHE A 142 -4.09 -2.79 0.72
C PHE A 142 -3.97 -2.48 2.21
N LEU A 143 -3.79 -3.48 3.06
CA LEU A 143 -3.43 -3.28 4.47
C LEU A 143 -2.10 -2.51 4.58
N GLU A 144 -1.06 -3.01 3.95
CA GLU A 144 0.25 -2.36 3.92
C GLU A 144 0.21 -0.98 3.26
N ARG A 145 -0.55 -0.83 2.17
CA ARG A 145 -0.67 0.44 1.47
C ARG A 145 -1.36 1.50 2.33
N ALA A 146 -2.39 1.13 3.08
CA ALA A 146 -3.11 2.01 3.99
C ALA A 146 -2.17 2.55 5.07
N GLU A 147 -1.45 1.67 5.75
CA GLU A 147 -0.49 2.02 6.80
C GLU A 147 0.63 2.90 6.25
N ASN A 148 1.27 2.50 5.15
CA ASN A 148 2.35 3.28 4.54
C ASN A 148 1.89 4.66 4.06
N SER A 149 0.65 4.78 3.55
CA SER A 149 0.10 6.08 3.14
C SER A 149 -0.14 6.99 4.35
N ALA A 150 -0.66 6.46 5.46
CA ALA A 150 -0.83 7.21 6.70
C ALA A 150 0.52 7.71 7.23
N ARG A 151 1.52 6.83 7.34
CA ARG A 151 2.88 7.18 7.79
C ARG A 151 3.54 8.23 6.89
N ILE A 152 3.38 8.16 5.56
CA ILE A 152 3.94 9.15 4.64
C ILE A 152 3.30 10.54 4.85
N VAL A 153 2.00 10.61 5.15
CA VAL A 153 1.33 11.88 5.47
C VAL A 153 1.78 12.39 6.84
N ASP A 154 1.94 11.50 7.80
CA ASP A 154 2.34 11.81 9.18
C ASP A 154 3.78 12.33 9.30
N VAL A 155 4.69 11.89 8.44
CA VAL A 155 6.06 12.45 8.33
C VAL A 155 6.03 13.98 8.26
N LYS A 156 5.04 14.53 7.55
CA LYS A 156 4.90 15.98 7.43
C LYS A 156 4.66 16.65 8.79
N TYR A 157 3.94 16.00 9.69
CA TYR A 157 3.70 16.54 11.04
C TYR A 157 4.98 16.59 11.88
N HIS A 158 5.78 15.53 11.87
CA HIS A 158 7.00 15.44 12.69
C HIS A 158 8.19 16.24 12.14
N VAL A 159 8.35 16.25 10.81
CA VAL A 159 9.51 16.85 10.13
C VAL A 159 9.30 18.33 9.83
N LEU A 160 8.07 18.75 9.66
CA LEU A 160 7.73 19.90 8.86
C LEU A 160 6.91 20.96 9.61
N LEU A 161 6.68 20.76 10.93
CA LEU A 161 6.28 21.88 11.77
C LEU A 161 7.49 22.79 11.92
N PRO A 162 7.44 24.02 11.38
CA PRO A 162 8.51 24.98 11.57
C PRO A 162 8.70 25.18 13.08
N ARG A 163 9.95 25.21 13.53
CA ARG A 163 10.28 25.61 14.91
C ARG A 163 9.83 27.04 15.26
N GLY A 164 9.03 27.68 14.35
CA GLY A 164 8.41 28.99 14.49
C GLY A 164 7.20 29.15 13.59
N THR A 165 6.19 29.84 14.06
CA THR A 165 4.87 30.06 13.43
C THR A 165 4.90 30.89 12.10
N SER A 166 6.08 31.28 11.59
CA SER A 166 6.24 32.17 10.44
C SER A 166 6.35 31.48 9.07
N ASP A 167 6.53 30.15 9.01
CA ASP A 167 6.84 29.44 7.77
C ASP A 167 5.73 28.52 7.23
N VAL A 168 4.55 28.52 7.87
CA VAL A 168 3.38 27.80 7.34
C VAL A 168 2.93 28.49 6.06
N GLY A 169 2.96 27.75 4.92
CA GLY A 169 2.66 28.29 3.60
C GLY A 169 3.86 28.89 2.85
N GLY A 170 5.08 28.78 3.40
CA GLY A 170 6.32 29.20 2.75
C GLY A 170 6.81 28.26 1.64
N HIS A 171 7.91 28.64 0.96
CA HIS A 171 8.50 27.82 -0.11
C HIS A 171 8.92 26.43 0.38
N LEU A 172 9.41 26.28 1.59
CA LEU A 172 9.82 25.02 2.17
C LEU A 172 8.61 24.08 2.32
N ASP A 173 7.50 24.61 2.83
CA ASP A 173 6.25 23.87 2.99
C ASP A 173 5.73 23.31 1.64
N TYR A 174 5.80 24.10 0.59
CA TYR A 174 5.45 23.69 -0.77
C TYR A 174 6.33 22.52 -1.27
N TYR A 175 7.66 22.59 -1.08
CA TYR A 175 8.58 21.53 -1.49
C TYR A 175 8.33 20.23 -0.73
N GLN A 176 8.05 20.33 0.55
CA GLN A 176 7.81 19.19 1.43
C GLN A 176 6.53 18.44 1.03
N TRP A 177 5.41 19.16 0.84
CA TRP A 177 4.18 18.55 0.32
C TRP A 177 4.35 18.00 -1.09
N GLY A 178 5.14 18.67 -1.92
CA GLY A 178 5.53 18.16 -3.23
C GLY A 178 6.31 16.85 -3.14
N ALA A 179 7.20 16.69 -2.16
CA ALA A 179 7.94 15.45 -1.93
C ALA A 179 7.01 14.31 -1.44
N VAL A 180 6.06 14.59 -0.54
CA VAL A 180 5.04 13.64 -0.10
C VAL A 180 4.21 13.14 -1.29
N LEU A 181 3.64 14.05 -2.10
CA LEU A 181 2.88 13.68 -3.29
C LEU A 181 3.73 12.93 -4.32
N GLY A 182 5.00 13.31 -4.46
CA GLY A 182 5.95 12.65 -5.35
C GLY A 182 6.23 11.20 -4.93
N ALA A 183 6.36 10.93 -3.63
CA ALA A 183 6.60 9.60 -3.08
C ALA A 183 5.47 8.61 -3.40
N VAL A 184 4.23 9.10 -3.47
CA VAL A 184 3.05 8.29 -3.81
C VAL A 184 2.60 8.43 -5.26
N SER A 185 3.39 9.13 -6.10
CA SER A 185 3.06 9.42 -7.51
C SER A 185 1.76 10.22 -7.71
N ALA A 186 1.33 10.99 -6.70
CA ALA A 186 0.07 11.73 -6.69
C ALA A 186 0.17 13.20 -7.09
N PHE A 187 1.37 13.71 -7.44
CA PHE A 187 1.58 15.13 -7.76
C PHE A 187 0.68 15.61 -8.91
N ARG A 188 0.59 14.84 -9.99
CA ARG A 188 -0.30 15.15 -11.11
C ARG A 188 -1.77 14.99 -10.74
N ALA A 189 -2.12 13.97 -9.97
CA ALA A 189 -3.48 13.74 -9.50
C ALA A 189 -4.00 14.94 -8.70
N TYR A 190 -3.16 15.51 -7.82
CA TYR A 190 -3.50 16.72 -7.10
C TYR A 190 -3.93 17.86 -8.04
N HIS A 191 -3.12 18.15 -9.06
CA HIS A 191 -3.44 19.22 -10.01
C HIS A 191 -4.66 18.92 -10.90
N TRP A 192 -4.98 17.67 -11.16
CA TRP A 192 -6.21 17.31 -11.87
C TRP A 192 -7.45 17.54 -11.01
N VAL A 193 -7.37 17.25 -9.70
CA VAL A 193 -8.50 17.42 -8.78
C VAL A 193 -8.72 18.89 -8.41
N TYR A 194 -7.68 19.57 -7.96
CA TYR A 194 -7.82 20.90 -7.35
C TYR A 194 -7.48 22.05 -8.30
N ARG A 195 -6.70 21.81 -9.36
CA ARG A 195 -6.31 22.82 -10.38
C ARG A 195 -5.70 24.10 -9.79
N ASP A 196 -5.06 24.00 -8.65
CA ASP A 196 -4.58 25.13 -7.86
C ASP A 196 -3.20 24.84 -7.25
N ARG A 197 -2.67 25.80 -6.49
CA ARG A 197 -1.42 25.65 -5.74
C ARG A 197 -1.55 24.54 -4.70
N LEU A 198 -0.41 23.99 -4.27
CA LEU A 198 -0.40 23.03 -3.19
C LEU A 198 -0.80 23.70 -1.88
N GLU A 199 -1.88 23.21 -1.29
CA GLU A 199 -2.38 23.62 0.02
C GLU A 199 -2.35 22.41 0.95
N PRO A 200 -1.80 22.53 2.17
CA PRO A 200 -1.69 21.43 3.11
C PRO A 200 -3.00 20.67 3.34
N SER A 201 -4.09 21.38 3.56
CA SER A 201 -5.41 20.79 3.78
C SER A 201 -5.91 19.96 2.59
N ARG A 202 -5.69 20.47 1.36
CA ARG A 202 -6.08 19.74 0.14
C ARG A 202 -5.19 18.55 -0.16
N VAL A 203 -3.89 18.61 0.20
CA VAL A 203 -3.01 17.45 0.09
C VAL A 203 -3.44 16.37 1.09
N ALA A 204 -3.72 16.76 2.34
CA ALA A 204 -4.25 15.83 3.34
C ALA A 204 -5.61 15.26 2.91
N GLU A 205 -6.54 16.07 2.44
CA GLU A 205 -7.82 15.62 1.88
C GLU A 205 -7.63 14.60 0.76
N LEU A 206 -6.74 14.89 -0.20
CA LEU A 206 -6.44 13.98 -1.31
C LEU A 206 -5.93 12.63 -0.82
N MET A 207 -5.01 12.65 0.13
CA MET A 207 -4.34 11.45 0.64
C MET A 207 -5.20 10.64 1.62
N ILE A 208 -6.17 11.27 2.28
CA ILE A 208 -7.00 10.63 3.30
C ILE A 208 -8.37 10.26 2.74
N LEU A 209 -9.09 11.21 2.16
CA LEU A 209 -10.54 11.09 1.93
C LEU A 209 -10.94 10.89 0.47
N ARG A 210 -10.04 11.09 -0.52
CA ARG A 210 -10.43 11.02 -1.93
C ARG A 210 -10.38 9.58 -2.46
N PRO A 211 -11.54 8.94 -2.73
CA PRO A 211 -11.59 7.54 -3.16
C PRO A 211 -10.96 7.31 -4.55
N GLU A 212 -10.87 8.37 -5.39
CA GLU A 212 -10.28 8.30 -6.71
C GLU A 212 -8.75 8.14 -6.69
N LEU A 213 -8.10 8.49 -5.59
CA LEU A 213 -6.67 8.25 -5.43
C LEU A 213 -6.43 6.82 -4.90
N PRO A 214 -5.80 5.91 -5.65
CA PRO A 214 -5.60 4.51 -5.24
C PRO A 214 -4.77 4.32 -3.97
N ARG A 215 -4.12 5.38 -3.49
CA ARG A 215 -3.30 5.41 -2.28
C ARG A 215 -3.91 6.23 -1.15
N SER A 216 -5.12 6.77 -1.31
CA SER A 216 -5.81 7.40 -0.19
C SER A 216 -6.20 6.36 0.86
N LEU A 217 -6.32 6.81 2.10
CA LEU A 217 -6.73 5.92 3.19
C LEU A 217 -8.12 5.35 2.95
N LEU A 218 -9.05 6.19 2.47
CA LEU A 218 -10.40 5.75 2.14
C LEU A 218 -10.42 4.70 1.02
N SER A 219 -9.67 4.92 -0.07
CA SER A 219 -9.56 3.93 -1.15
C SER A 219 -8.99 2.61 -0.64
N CYS A 220 -7.93 2.66 0.16
CA CYS A 220 -7.32 1.46 0.73
C CYS A 220 -8.27 0.72 1.68
N ALA A 221 -8.96 1.43 2.59
CA ALA A 221 -9.93 0.84 3.51
C ALA A 221 -11.10 0.19 2.77
N SER A 222 -11.61 0.84 1.72
CA SER A 222 -12.68 0.27 0.88
C SER A 222 -12.23 -1.03 0.19
N GLN A 223 -10.99 -1.08 -0.30
CA GLN A 223 -10.44 -2.30 -0.90
C GLN A 223 -10.21 -3.40 0.14
N VAL A 224 -9.77 -3.07 1.34
CA VAL A 224 -9.64 -4.03 2.45
C VAL A 224 -11.00 -4.64 2.78
N THR A 225 -12.05 -3.82 2.93
CA THR A 225 -13.43 -4.29 3.16
C THR A 225 -13.90 -5.19 2.03
N TYR A 226 -13.65 -4.80 0.77
CA TYR A 226 -14.02 -5.57 -0.41
C TYR A 226 -13.37 -6.96 -0.41
N TYR A 227 -12.04 -7.05 -0.21
CA TYR A 227 -11.36 -8.35 -0.24
C TYR A 227 -11.71 -9.23 0.97
N LEU A 228 -11.93 -8.67 2.15
CA LEU A 228 -12.43 -9.42 3.31
C LEU A 228 -13.83 -10.00 3.04
N ASN A 229 -14.71 -9.24 2.40
CA ASN A 229 -16.02 -9.79 1.95
C ASN A 229 -15.83 -10.99 1.03
N ARG A 230 -14.95 -10.89 0.02
CA ARG A 230 -14.69 -11.98 -0.91
C ARG A 230 -14.15 -13.23 -0.23
N ILE A 231 -13.25 -13.05 0.75
CA ILE A 231 -12.69 -14.13 1.55
C ILE A 231 -13.77 -14.76 2.43
N ALA A 232 -14.57 -13.97 3.13
CA ALA A 232 -15.64 -14.44 4.01
C ALA A 232 -16.75 -15.19 3.25
N ASP A 233 -17.04 -14.81 2.01
CA ASP A 233 -18.00 -15.50 1.15
C ASP A 233 -17.46 -16.79 0.53
N GLY A 234 -16.25 -17.25 0.92
CA GLY A 234 -15.62 -18.48 0.43
C GLY A 234 -15.29 -18.44 -1.07
N GLY A 235 -15.11 -17.25 -1.64
CA GLY A 235 -14.85 -17.07 -3.07
C GLY A 235 -16.02 -17.48 -4.00
N VAL A 236 -17.17 -17.86 -3.45
CA VAL A 236 -18.39 -18.18 -4.16
C VAL A 236 -19.30 -16.96 -4.14
N GLY A 237 -18.92 -15.94 -4.83
CA GLY A 237 -19.70 -14.73 -4.98
C GLY A 237 -19.93 -14.43 -6.45
N ASP A 238 -21.18 -14.32 -6.78
CA ASP A 238 -21.84 -13.80 -7.98
C ASP A 238 -20.91 -13.29 -9.10
N ALA A 239 -20.96 -13.97 -10.24
CA ALA A 239 -20.38 -13.51 -11.51
C ALA A 239 -21.14 -12.29 -12.10
N GLY A 240 -21.87 -11.52 -11.29
CA GLY A 240 -22.81 -10.50 -11.73
C GLY A 240 -22.72 -9.12 -11.08
N GLY A 241 -21.71 -8.85 -10.25
CA GLY A 241 -21.46 -7.51 -9.71
C GLY A 241 -20.30 -6.85 -10.44
N GLU A 242 -20.59 -6.03 -11.42
CA GLU A 242 -19.64 -5.05 -11.99
C GLU A 242 -19.23 -4.05 -10.90
N HIS A 243 -18.22 -4.39 -10.12
CA HIS A 243 -17.40 -3.39 -9.47
C HIS A 243 -16.14 -3.28 -10.32
N ASP A 244 -16.01 -2.15 -11.00
CA ASP A 244 -14.82 -1.78 -11.76
C ASP A 244 -13.57 -1.88 -10.87
N ASP A 245 -12.95 -3.08 -10.86
CA ASP A 245 -11.57 -3.26 -10.41
C ASP A 245 -10.59 -2.59 -11.40
N ASP A 246 -11.12 -2.04 -12.48
CA ASP A 246 -10.40 -1.42 -13.59
C ASP A 246 -10.29 0.11 -13.41
N ASN A 247 -9.58 0.53 -12.38
CA ASN A 247 -8.79 1.75 -12.50
C ASN A 247 -7.44 1.43 -13.17
N ASP A 248 -7.45 0.42 -14.02
CA ASP A 248 -6.37 0.11 -14.93
C ASP A 248 -6.72 0.69 -16.30
N ILE A 249 -5.83 1.53 -16.79
CA ILE A 249 -5.88 2.16 -18.10
C ILE A 249 -6.02 1.05 -19.16
N SER A 250 -7.24 0.62 -19.42
CA SER A 250 -7.58 -0.23 -20.55
C SER A 250 -7.96 0.66 -21.73
N THR A 251 -7.03 0.85 -22.62
CA THR A 251 -7.19 1.21 -24.01
C THR A 251 -8.59 0.94 -24.53
N THR A 252 -9.27 2.02 -24.86
CA THR A 252 -10.47 2.01 -25.71
C THR A 252 -10.09 1.47 -27.09
N VAL A 253 -10.16 0.16 -27.27
CA VAL A 253 -10.14 -0.45 -28.59
C VAL A 253 -11.57 -0.39 -29.14
N ALA A 254 -11.73 0.41 -30.19
CA ALA A 254 -12.96 0.56 -30.94
C ALA A 254 -13.55 -0.82 -31.28
N ARG A 255 -14.81 -1.02 -30.92
CA ARG A 255 -15.61 -2.20 -31.34
C ARG A 255 -15.82 -2.14 -32.84
N HIS A 256 -15.25 -3.10 -33.56
CA HIS A 256 -15.67 -3.42 -34.90
C HIS A 256 -16.93 -4.31 -34.84
N PRO A 257 -17.95 -4.04 -35.65
CA PRO A 257 -19.15 -4.87 -35.68
C PRO A 257 -18.97 -6.11 -36.56
N SER A 258 -19.60 -7.21 -36.08
CA SER A 258 -20.02 -8.40 -36.79
C SER A 258 -19.01 -9.39 -37.33
N ARG A 259 -18.97 -10.53 -36.66
CA ARG A 259 -19.02 -11.84 -37.32
C ARG A 259 -19.82 -12.80 -36.45
N GLU A 260 -20.92 -13.33 -37.02
CA GLU A 260 -21.77 -14.37 -36.46
C GLU A 260 -20.93 -15.63 -36.14
N ALA A 261 -21.09 -16.18 -34.94
CA ALA A 261 -20.56 -17.47 -34.56
C ALA A 261 -21.64 -18.55 -34.73
N PRO A 262 -21.31 -19.76 -35.24
CA PRO A 262 -22.25 -20.83 -35.34
C PRO A 262 -22.58 -21.45 -33.98
N PRO A 263 -23.80 -22.04 -33.83
CA PRO A 263 -24.23 -22.59 -32.55
C PRO A 263 -23.55 -23.93 -32.28
N ARG A 264 -22.91 -24.03 -31.10
CA ARG A 264 -22.52 -25.33 -30.51
C ARG A 264 -23.42 -25.61 -29.32
N SER A 265 -24.30 -26.55 -29.49
CA SER A 265 -25.08 -27.19 -28.45
C SER A 265 -24.14 -28.01 -27.55
N PHE A 266 -23.99 -27.62 -26.29
CA PHE A 266 -23.49 -28.50 -25.24
C PHE A 266 -24.65 -28.91 -24.36
N GLU A 267 -24.96 -30.22 -24.35
CA GLU A 267 -25.90 -30.80 -23.41
C GLU A 267 -25.29 -30.78 -21.98
N PRO A 268 -26.08 -30.42 -20.96
CA PRO A 268 -25.61 -30.42 -19.59
C PRO A 268 -25.54 -31.84 -19.05
N VAL A 269 -24.37 -32.20 -18.51
CA VAL A 269 -24.19 -33.43 -17.72
C VAL A 269 -25.01 -33.31 -16.43
N ALA A 270 -25.80 -34.37 -16.18
CA ALA A 270 -26.74 -34.48 -15.09
C ALA A 270 -26.16 -34.08 -13.74
N GLN A 271 -26.84 -33.19 -13.05
CA GLN A 271 -26.60 -32.86 -11.64
C GLN A 271 -26.97 -34.05 -10.77
N VAL A 272 -25.95 -34.59 -10.06
CA VAL A 272 -26.17 -35.46 -8.91
C VAL A 272 -26.61 -34.56 -7.74
N GLY A 273 -27.86 -34.77 -7.32
CA GLY A 273 -28.46 -34.01 -6.22
C GLY A 273 -27.67 -34.10 -4.91
N ARG A 274 -27.38 -32.96 -4.33
CA ARG A 274 -27.09 -32.81 -2.90
C ARG A 274 -28.07 -31.81 -2.30
N GLY A 275 -28.63 -32.30 -1.18
CA GLY A 275 -29.78 -31.81 -0.47
C GLY A 275 -29.78 -30.31 -0.16
N THR A 276 -30.92 -29.77 -0.40
CA THR A 276 -31.48 -28.56 0.18
C THR A 276 -31.57 -28.71 1.69
N ASP A 277 -30.70 -27.98 2.46
CA ASP A 277 -30.97 -27.53 3.83
C ASP A 277 -29.80 -26.69 4.39
N LEU A 278 -29.46 -25.57 3.74
CA LEU A 278 -28.46 -24.62 4.29
C LEU A 278 -28.92 -23.15 4.18
N ALA A 279 -30.22 -22.93 4.00
CA ALA A 279 -30.76 -21.57 3.82
C ALA A 279 -31.00 -20.79 5.10
N ASN A 280 -30.61 -21.29 6.29
CA ASN A 280 -30.88 -20.61 7.56
C ASN A 280 -29.74 -20.72 8.59
N GLN A 281 -28.49 -20.79 8.15
CA GLN A 281 -27.37 -20.49 9.05
C GLN A 281 -27.25 -18.99 9.15
N THR A 282 -27.54 -18.46 10.32
CA THR A 282 -27.21 -17.09 10.73
C THR A 282 -25.78 -16.84 10.30
N ARG A 283 -25.57 -15.94 9.33
CA ARG A 283 -24.26 -15.57 8.80
C ARG A 283 -23.47 -15.04 10.00
N VAL A 284 -22.56 -15.84 10.54
CA VAL A 284 -21.63 -15.38 11.58
C VAL A 284 -20.82 -14.28 10.88
N VAL A 285 -21.11 -13.05 11.23
CA VAL A 285 -20.42 -11.91 10.61
C VAL A 285 -19.00 -11.94 11.13
N SER A 286 -18.05 -12.09 10.20
CA SER A 286 -16.63 -12.10 10.47
C SER A 286 -16.21 -10.88 11.30
N PRO A 287 -15.58 -11.06 12.47
CA PRO A 287 -15.13 -9.94 13.30
C PRO A 287 -14.20 -8.98 12.54
N SER A 288 -13.25 -9.52 11.78
CA SER A 288 -12.32 -8.72 10.98
C SER A 288 -13.04 -7.91 9.89
N LEU A 289 -14.08 -8.46 9.27
CA LEU A 289 -14.89 -7.73 8.30
C LEU A 289 -15.69 -6.59 8.95
N ASN A 290 -16.20 -6.78 10.17
CA ASN A 290 -16.87 -5.72 10.91
C ASN A 290 -15.91 -4.58 11.27
N SER A 291 -14.69 -4.91 11.73
CA SER A 291 -13.64 -3.94 11.99
C SER A 291 -13.30 -3.14 10.74
N ALA A 292 -13.10 -3.83 9.60
CA ALA A 292 -12.82 -3.16 8.33
C ALA A 292 -13.94 -2.20 7.89
N ARG A 293 -15.21 -2.62 8.00
CA ARG A 293 -16.37 -1.77 7.70
C ARG A 293 -16.47 -0.55 8.61
N SER A 294 -16.13 -0.71 9.89
CA SER A 294 -16.14 0.40 10.84
C SER A 294 -15.07 1.43 10.49
N ILE A 295 -13.86 1.00 10.13
CA ILE A 295 -12.78 1.89 9.68
C ILE A 295 -13.18 2.63 8.40
N GLU A 296 -13.70 1.92 7.40
CA GLU A 296 -14.17 2.54 6.16
C GLU A 296 -15.29 3.54 6.42
N GLN A 297 -16.27 3.21 7.24
CA GLN A 297 -17.39 4.10 7.56
C GLN A 297 -16.94 5.35 8.31
N ALA A 298 -15.99 5.23 9.24
CA ALA A 298 -15.39 6.38 9.91
C ALA A 298 -14.76 7.36 8.93
N LEU A 299 -13.96 6.84 7.96
CA LEU A 299 -13.37 7.67 6.90
C LEU A 299 -14.41 8.33 5.99
N ARG A 300 -15.51 7.63 5.67
CA ARG A 300 -16.59 8.17 4.83
C ARG A 300 -17.42 9.26 5.50
N SER A 301 -17.50 9.23 6.82
CA SER A 301 -18.31 10.18 7.61
C SER A 301 -17.51 11.37 8.13
N THR A 302 -16.18 11.36 8.01
CA THR A 302 -15.30 12.41 8.51
C THR A 302 -14.99 13.44 7.43
N THR A 303 -14.84 14.69 7.82
CA THR A 303 -14.39 15.78 6.95
C THR A 303 -12.94 16.17 7.24
N ILE A 304 -12.30 16.84 6.30
CA ILE A 304 -10.91 17.27 6.50
C ILE A 304 -10.79 18.31 7.63
N GLU A 305 -11.81 19.14 7.82
CA GLU A 305 -11.88 20.15 8.89
C GLU A 305 -11.95 19.47 10.26
N GLU A 306 -12.70 18.39 10.39
CA GLU A 306 -12.79 17.59 11.63
C GLU A 306 -11.43 16.94 11.94
N ILE A 307 -10.75 16.38 10.94
CA ILE A 307 -9.42 15.79 11.10
C ILE A 307 -8.42 16.83 11.61
N PHE A 308 -8.40 18.02 11.01
CA PHE A 308 -7.51 19.09 11.47
C PHE A 308 -7.87 19.63 12.85
N SER A 309 -9.15 19.67 13.21
CA SER A 309 -9.59 20.13 14.53
C SER A 309 -9.24 19.14 15.64
N THR A 310 -9.24 17.84 15.34
CA THR A 310 -8.84 16.78 16.28
C THR A 310 -7.33 16.64 16.40
N GLY A 311 -6.61 16.97 15.33
CA GLY A 311 -5.17 16.79 15.15
C GLY A 311 -4.88 15.75 14.08
N LEU A 312 -4.14 16.17 13.05
CA LEU A 312 -3.82 15.29 11.92
C LEU A 312 -2.96 14.09 12.36
N HIS A 313 -1.97 14.33 13.23
CA HIS A 313 -1.08 13.29 13.74
C HIS A 313 -1.85 12.25 14.56
N GLU A 314 -2.68 12.70 15.50
CA GLU A 314 -3.51 11.86 16.36
C GLU A 314 -4.43 10.99 15.51
N PHE A 315 -5.09 11.59 14.51
CA PHE A 315 -5.95 10.87 13.58
C PHE A 315 -5.20 9.79 12.79
N LEU A 316 -4.02 10.10 12.27
CA LEU A 316 -3.21 9.16 11.49
C LEU A 316 -2.65 8.03 12.37
N THR A 317 -2.26 8.34 13.60
CA THR A 317 -1.81 7.37 14.59
C THR A 317 -2.94 6.39 14.94
N ASP A 318 -4.13 6.89 15.23
CA ASP A 318 -5.30 6.06 15.53
C ASP A 318 -5.70 5.19 14.34
N PHE A 319 -5.60 5.73 13.12
CA PHE A 319 -5.84 4.96 11.91
C PHE A 319 -4.83 3.82 11.74
N VAL A 320 -3.53 4.08 11.91
CA VAL A 320 -2.47 3.04 11.84
C VAL A 320 -2.71 1.96 12.90
N ASN A 321 -3.03 2.35 14.14
CA ASN A 321 -3.36 1.40 15.19
C ASN A 321 -4.57 0.53 14.84
N SER A 322 -5.63 1.13 14.29
CA SER A 322 -6.82 0.41 13.84
C SER A 322 -6.53 -0.58 12.72
N MET A 323 -5.66 -0.22 11.77
CA MET A 323 -5.24 -1.11 10.69
C MET A 323 -4.39 -2.28 11.21
N ASN A 324 -3.51 -2.05 12.19
CA ASN A 324 -2.71 -3.08 12.84
C ASN A 324 -3.60 -4.06 13.65
N GLU A 325 -4.58 -3.55 14.38
CA GLU A 325 -5.56 -4.37 15.09
C GLU A 325 -6.37 -5.23 14.12
N LEU A 326 -6.82 -4.64 13.01
CA LEU A 326 -7.49 -5.38 11.95
C LEU A 326 -6.61 -6.50 11.37
N GLY A 327 -5.33 -6.26 11.13
CA GLY A 327 -4.38 -7.29 10.70
C GLY A 327 -4.27 -8.44 11.71
N ASN A 328 -4.27 -8.12 13.01
CA ASN A 328 -4.28 -9.10 14.09
C ASN A 328 -5.61 -9.87 14.17
N ASP A 329 -6.74 -9.21 13.93
CA ASP A 329 -8.05 -9.88 13.88
C ASP A 329 -8.11 -10.86 12.73
N VAL A 330 -7.69 -10.47 11.54
CA VAL A 330 -7.56 -11.36 10.37
C VAL A 330 -6.68 -12.57 10.70
N ARG A 331 -5.54 -12.36 11.34
CA ARG A 331 -4.64 -13.45 11.72
C ARG A 331 -5.31 -14.40 12.71
N ARG A 332 -6.01 -13.89 13.72
CA ARG A 332 -6.72 -14.72 14.72
C ARG A 332 -7.84 -15.52 14.07
N GLU A 333 -8.61 -14.89 13.20
CA GLU A 333 -9.81 -15.49 12.61
C GLU A 333 -9.48 -16.58 11.57
N TYR A 334 -8.46 -16.37 10.74
CA TYR A 334 -8.21 -17.23 9.59
C TYR A 334 -6.96 -18.13 9.71
N PHE A 335 -6.04 -17.84 10.63
CA PHE A 335 -4.76 -18.56 10.70
C PHE A 335 -4.45 -19.17 12.07
N LEU A 336 -5.17 -18.82 13.13
CA LEU A 336 -4.94 -19.33 14.50
C LEU A 336 -6.18 -20.03 15.10
N GLY A 337 -7.30 -20.09 14.37
CA GLY A 337 -8.55 -20.74 14.78
C GLY A 337 -8.53 -22.25 14.66
#